data_0dcec5ad7aa43829de2dcf202a2da9fb
#
_entry.id   0dcec5ad7aa43829de2dcf202a2da9fb
#
_cell.length_a   1.000
_cell.length_b   1.000
_cell.length_c   1.000
_cell.angle_alpha   90.00
_cell.angle_beta   90.00
_cell.angle_gamma   90.00
#
_symmetry.space_group_name_H-M   'P 1'
#
loop_
_entity.id
_entity.type
_entity.pdbx_description
1 polymer ?
#
loop_
_entity_poly.entity_id
_entity_poly.type
_entity_poly.pdbx_seq_one_letter_code
_entity_poly.pdbx_strand_id
1 'polypeptide(L)'
;RWRLQTYSGAPLGAHVIKPQIDAFNKAANGEMEIELYYADQLVPTSELFRALQNGTIDAVQSDDATMASPVDISVFGGYFPFSTRYSLDLPVLFNQYGLNEIWAEAYGEVRGVEWISAGSAAHLYP
;
A
#
# COMPACT_ATOMS: atom_id res chain seq x y z
N ARG A 1 -12.93 -14.77 3.73
CA ARG A 1 -12.18 -14.60 2.49
C ARG A 1 -12.09 -13.13 2.15
N TRP A 2 -10.88 -12.60 1.92
CA TRP A 2 -10.62 -11.20 1.59
C TRP A 2 -10.08 -11.09 0.17
N ARG A 3 -10.56 -10.11 -0.57
CA ARG A 3 -10.04 -9.75 -1.88
C ARG A 3 -9.04 -8.60 -1.69
N LEU A 4 -7.77 -8.88 -1.98
CA LEU A 4 -6.71 -7.90 -1.94
C LEU A 4 -6.27 -7.58 -3.36
N GLN A 5 -6.34 -6.31 -3.75
CA GLN A 5 -5.75 -5.86 -5.00
C GLN A 5 -4.48 -5.08 -4.75
N THR A 6 -3.43 -5.44 -5.48
CA THR A 6 -2.18 -4.67 -5.53
C THR A 6 -2.17 -3.72 -6.73
N TYR A 7 -1.46 -2.60 -6.59
CA TYR A 7 -1.18 -1.71 -7.71
C TYR A 7 -0.10 -2.27 -8.66
N SER A 8 0.58 -3.33 -8.25
CA SER A 8 1.66 -3.95 -9.02
C SER A 8 1.12 -4.86 -10.11
N GLY A 9 1.74 -4.79 -11.28
CA GLY A 9 1.47 -5.73 -12.38
C GLY A 9 1.90 -7.15 -12.03
N ALA A 10 1.44 -8.10 -12.85
CA ALA A 10 1.66 -9.53 -12.63
C ALA A 10 3.14 -9.94 -12.39
N PRO A 11 4.15 -9.41 -13.09
CA PRO A 11 5.53 -9.82 -12.86
C PRO A 11 6.01 -9.55 -11.43
N LEU A 12 5.80 -8.33 -10.94
CA LEU A 12 6.20 -7.96 -9.57
C LEU A 12 5.27 -8.60 -8.54
N GLY A 13 3.98 -8.59 -8.79
CA GLY A 13 2.99 -9.19 -7.90
C GLY A 13 3.22 -10.67 -7.67
N ALA A 14 3.53 -11.43 -8.72
CA ALA A 14 3.77 -12.87 -8.62
C ALA A 14 5.07 -13.23 -7.87
N HIS A 15 6.11 -12.41 -8.01
CA HIS A 15 7.42 -12.72 -7.42
C HIS A 15 7.61 -12.15 -6.01
N VAL A 16 6.93 -11.07 -5.66
CA VAL A 16 7.13 -10.38 -4.38
C VAL A 16 5.92 -10.53 -3.46
N ILE A 17 4.72 -10.24 -3.98
CA ILE A 17 3.51 -10.15 -3.15
C ILE A 17 2.88 -11.52 -2.95
N LYS A 18 2.73 -12.29 -4.03
CA LYS A 18 2.09 -13.62 -3.97
C LYS A 18 2.74 -14.57 -2.95
N PRO A 19 4.08 -14.71 -2.86
CA PRO A 19 4.69 -15.58 -1.86
C PRO A 19 4.34 -15.20 -0.42
N GLN A 20 4.18 -13.90 -0.13
CA GLN A 20 3.78 -13.43 1.20
C GLN A 20 2.32 -13.79 1.51
N ILE A 21 1.43 -13.62 0.52
CA ILE A 21 0.02 -14.01 0.65
C ILE A 21 -0.12 -15.53 0.80
N ASP A 22 0.62 -16.31 0.02
CA ASP A 22 0.61 -17.77 0.12
C ASP A 22 1.11 -18.24 1.51
N ALA A 23 2.16 -17.59 2.05
CA ALA A 23 2.66 -17.88 3.39
C ALA A 23 1.62 -17.53 4.48
N PHE A 24 0.94 -16.39 4.33
CA PHE A 24 -0.15 -16.01 5.23
C PHE A 24 -1.31 -17.02 5.18
N ASN A 25 -1.80 -17.35 3.99
CA ASN A 25 -2.92 -18.29 3.82
C ASN A 25 -2.58 -19.66 4.40
N LYS A 26 -1.33 -20.10 4.24
CA LYS A 26 -0.85 -21.34 4.84
C LYS A 26 -0.83 -21.27 6.38
N ALA A 27 -0.37 -20.17 6.93
CA ALA A 27 -0.33 -19.96 8.38
C ALA A 27 -1.72 -19.83 8.99
N ALA A 28 -2.64 -19.19 8.28
CA ALA A 28 -4.04 -19.02 8.70
C ALA A 28 -4.85 -20.32 8.69
N ASN A 29 -4.34 -21.37 8.06
CA ASN A 29 -4.89 -22.74 8.11
C ASN A 29 -6.42 -22.82 7.88
N GLY A 30 -6.93 -21.99 6.96
CA GLY A 30 -8.35 -21.95 6.59
C GLY A 30 -9.24 -21.05 7.45
N GLU A 31 -8.73 -20.46 8.53
CA GLU A 31 -9.49 -19.48 9.31
C GLU A 31 -9.69 -18.17 8.54
N MET A 32 -8.69 -17.80 7.77
CA MET A 32 -8.72 -16.63 6.89
C MET A 32 -8.03 -16.94 5.57
N GLU A 33 -8.56 -16.40 4.47
CA GLU A 33 -7.99 -16.55 3.13
C GLU A 33 -7.92 -15.18 2.46
N ILE A 34 -6.75 -14.84 1.93
CA ILE A 34 -6.55 -13.67 1.08
C ILE A 34 -6.42 -14.12 -0.36
N GLU A 35 -7.26 -13.57 -1.22
CA GLU A 35 -7.24 -13.76 -2.67
C GLU A 35 -6.56 -12.54 -3.31
N LEU A 36 -5.43 -12.78 -3.97
CA LEU A 36 -4.63 -11.72 -4.58
C LEU A 36 -5.08 -11.43 -6.00
N TYR A 37 -5.30 -10.15 -6.26
CA TYR A 37 -5.55 -9.59 -7.58
C TYR A 37 -4.45 -8.58 -7.93
N TYR A 38 -3.98 -8.61 -9.17
CA TYR A 38 -2.97 -7.68 -9.67
C TYR A 38 -3.61 -6.37 -10.14
N ALA A 39 -2.77 -5.43 -10.56
CA ALA A 39 -3.23 -4.13 -11.04
C ALA A 39 -4.35 -4.26 -12.07
N ASP A 40 -5.37 -3.43 -11.91
CA ASP A 40 -6.51 -3.27 -12.81
C ASP A 40 -7.38 -4.55 -13.03
N GLN A 41 -7.25 -5.56 -12.15
CA GLN A 41 -8.05 -6.78 -12.30
C GLN A 41 -9.47 -6.69 -11.74
N LEU A 42 -9.65 -6.02 -10.60
CA LEU A 42 -10.99 -5.80 -10.02
C LEU A 42 -11.48 -4.38 -10.30
N VAL A 43 -10.62 -3.41 -10.03
CA VAL A 43 -10.89 -1.99 -10.29
C VAL A 43 -9.64 -1.33 -10.87
N PRO A 44 -9.77 -0.21 -11.61
CA PRO A 44 -8.63 0.58 -12.04
C PRO A 44 -7.78 1.01 -10.84
N THR A 45 -6.46 1.03 -11.00
CA THR A 45 -5.52 1.39 -9.93
C THR A 45 -5.81 2.76 -9.32
N SER A 46 -6.27 3.73 -10.12
CA SER A 46 -6.69 5.06 -9.65
C SER A 46 -7.92 5.06 -8.73
N GLU A 47 -8.70 3.99 -8.74
CA GLU A 47 -9.94 3.85 -7.96
C GLU A 47 -9.80 2.95 -6.73
N LEU A 48 -8.59 2.44 -6.46
CA LEU A 48 -8.32 1.49 -5.37
C LEU A 48 -8.81 2.01 -4.00
N PHE A 49 -8.51 3.27 -3.68
CA PHE A 49 -8.91 3.86 -2.40
C PHE A 49 -10.44 3.93 -2.26
N ARG A 50 -11.13 4.39 -3.30
CA ARG A 50 -12.60 4.46 -3.30
C ARG A 50 -13.24 3.09 -3.24
N ALA A 51 -12.67 2.11 -3.94
CA ALA A 51 -13.15 0.74 -3.89
C ALA A 51 -13.00 0.12 -2.50
N LEU A 52 -11.93 0.46 -1.77
CA LEU A 52 -11.73 0.07 -0.38
C LEU A 52 -12.74 0.75 0.54
N GLN A 53 -12.94 2.07 0.43
CA GLN A 53 -13.94 2.81 1.21
C GLN A 53 -15.37 2.25 1.03
N ASN A 54 -15.72 1.88 -0.20
CA ASN A 54 -17.05 1.38 -0.53
C ASN A 54 -17.22 -0.13 -0.25
N GLY A 55 -16.17 -0.82 0.20
CA GLY A 55 -16.21 -2.25 0.46
C GLY A 55 -16.27 -3.12 -0.80
N THR A 56 -15.97 -2.57 -1.97
CA THR A 56 -15.87 -3.35 -3.22
C THR A 56 -14.70 -4.32 -3.18
N ILE A 57 -13.62 -3.95 -2.52
CA ILE A 57 -12.48 -4.78 -2.19
C ILE A 57 -12.20 -4.68 -0.69
N ASP A 58 -11.60 -5.71 -0.11
CA ASP A 58 -11.43 -5.82 1.33
C ASP A 58 -10.08 -5.30 1.81
N ALA A 59 -9.07 -5.34 0.94
CA ALA A 59 -7.72 -4.86 1.24
C ALA A 59 -7.02 -4.33 -0.02
N VAL A 60 -6.07 -3.43 0.18
CA VAL A 60 -5.25 -2.84 -0.88
C VAL A 60 -3.79 -2.88 -0.46
N GLN A 61 -2.92 -3.26 -1.39
CA GLN A 61 -1.49 -3.00 -1.30
C GLN A 61 -1.14 -2.01 -2.41
N SER A 62 -0.74 -0.82 -2.03
CA SER A 62 -0.49 0.29 -2.95
C SER A 62 0.67 1.16 -2.48
N ASP A 63 1.04 2.12 -3.28
CA ASP A 63 1.97 3.17 -2.88
C ASP A 63 1.23 4.47 -2.54
N ASP A 64 1.92 5.39 -1.89
CA ASP A 64 1.35 6.66 -1.48
C ASP A 64 0.88 7.51 -2.67
N ALA A 65 1.57 7.46 -3.80
CA ALA A 65 1.23 8.27 -4.96
C ALA A 65 -0.11 7.86 -5.59
N THR A 66 -0.43 6.58 -5.59
CA THR A 66 -1.73 6.10 -6.11
C THR A 66 -2.90 6.49 -5.22
N MET A 67 -2.63 6.82 -3.95
CA MET A 67 -3.62 7.28 -2.97
C MET A 67 -3.81 8.80 -2.95
N ALA A 68 -3.01 9.56 -3.71
CA ALA A 68 -3.04 11.02 -3.73
C ALA A 68 -4.41 11.62 -4.08
N SER A 69 -5.25 10.87 -4.75
CA SER A 69 -6.65 11.23 -4.95
C SER A 69 -7.54 10.10 -4.40
N PRO A 70 -8.28 10.29 -3.30
CA PRO A 70 -8.62 11.57 -2.66
C PRO A 70 -7.71 12.01 -1.47
N VAL A 71 -6.65 11.28 -1.14
CA VAL A 71 -5.82 11.56 0.04
C VAL A 71 -4.57 12.34 -0.40
N ASP A 72 -4.68 13.64 -0.52
CA ASP A 72 -3.63 14.52 -1.06
C ASP A 72 -2.33 14.53 -0.25
N ILE A 73 -2.40 14.37 1.08
CA ILE A 73 -1.21 14.32 1.94
C ILE A 73 -0.29 13.13 1.59
N SER A 74 -0.82 12.07 1.00
CA SER A 74 -0.05 10.87 0.67
C SER A 74 1.09 11.13 -0.32
N VAL A 75 1.01 12.22 -1.09
CA VAL A 75 2.10 12.67 -1.99
C VAL A 75 3.42 12.87 -1.25
N PHE A 76 3.36 13.28 0.02
CA PHE A 76 4.56 13.54 0.82
C PHE A 76 5.23 12.26 1.36
N GLY A 77 4.59 11.10 1.24
CA GLY A 77 5.12 9.84 1.76
C GLY A 77 6.30 9.24 1.01
N GLY A 78 6.37 9.42 -0.29
CA GLY A 78 7.38 8.75 -1.09
C GLY A 78 8.02 9.58 -2.21
N TYR A 79 7.33 10.60 -2.69
CA TYR A 79 7.72 11.33 -3.92
C TYR A 79 8.15 12.77 -3.69
N PHE A 80 8.24 13.20 -2.44
CA PHE A 80 8.69 14.56 -2.16
C PHE A 80 10.22 14.65 -2.28
N PRO A 81 10.76 15.39 -3.27
CA PRO A 81 12.18 15.47 -3.50
C PRO A 81 12.92 16.02 -2.27
N PHE A 82 14.07 15.42 -1.96
CA PHE A 82 14.95 15.86 -0.88
C PHE A 82 14.31 15.82 0.53
N SER A 83 13.23 15.06 0.72
CA SER A 83 12.56 14.94 2.02
C SER A 83 13.42 14.24 3.07
N THR A 84 14.22 13.27 2.65
CA THR A 84 15.15 12.54 3.52
C THR A 84 16.51 12.38 2.85
N ARG A 85 17.56 12.28 3.66
CA ARG A 85 18.91 12.04 3.17
C ARG A 85 19.15 10.57 2.83
N TYR A 86 18.58 9.69 3.64
CA TYR A 86 18.71 8.24 3.50
C TYR A 86 17.34 7.58 3.45
N SER A 87 17.22 6.50 2.69
CA SER A 87 15.97 5.72 2.61
C SER A 87 15.52 5.13 3.96
N LEU A 88 16.48 4.88 4.85
CA LEU A 88 16.20 4.40 6.21
C LEU A 88 15.60 5.45 7.13
N ASP A 89 15.65 6.73 6.77
CA ASP A 89 15.03 7.80 7.57
C ASP A 89 13.49 7.73 7.50
N LEU A 90 12.92 7.27 6.37
CA LEU A 90 11.47 7.15 6.20
C LEU A 90 10.80 6.22 7.22
N PRO A 91 11.26 4.97 7.42
CA PRO A 91 10.71 4.10 8.45
C PRO A 91 10.77 4.71 9.85
N VAL A 92 11.84 5.45 10.15
CA VAL A 92 11.98 6.14 11.44
C VAL A 92 10.96 7.26 11.59
N LEU A 93 10.78 8.08 10.55
CA LEU A 93 9.77 9.15 10.55
C LEU A 93 8.36 8.60 10.72
N PHE A 94 8.02 7.53 10.00
CA PHE A 94 6.68 6.93 10.10
C PHE A 94 6.45 6.24 11.44
N ASN A 95 7.41 5.47 11.95
CA ASN A 95 7.19 4.62 13.12
C ASN A 95 7.55 5.29 14.46
N GLN A 96 8.40 6.32 14.46
CA GLN A 96 8.88 6.96 15.70
C GLN A 96 8.51 8.43 15.85
N TYR A 97 8.21 9.12 14.76
CA TYR A 97 7.92 10.55 14.76
C TYR A 97 6.47 10.91 14.40
N GLY A 98 5.57 9.94 14.44
CA GLY A 98 4.12 10.19 14.37
C GLY A 98 3.54 10.34 12.95
N LEU A 99 4.28 10.03 11.89
CA LEU A 99 3.72 10.11 10.55
C LEU A 99 2.66 9.04 10.28
N ASN A 100 2.77 7.85 10.88
CA ASN A 100 1.72 6.83 10.77
C ASN A 100 0.38 7.32 11.29
N GLU A 101 0.37 8.05 12.40
CA GLU A 101 -0.83 8.61 12.99
C GLU A 101 -1.46 9.66 12.09
N ILE A 102 -0.65 10.53 11.49
CA ILE A 102 -1.12 11.55 10.54
C ILE A 102 -1.74 10.90 9.30
N TRP A 103 -1.08 9.87 8.75
CA TRP A 103 -1.62 9.11 7.62
C TRP A 103 -2.91 8.38 7.97
N ALA A 104 -2.96 7.72 9.13
CA ALA A 104 -4.16 7.03 9.60
C ALA A 104 -5.35 7.99 9.77
N GLU A 105 -5.11 9.21 10.27
CA GLU A 105 -6.12 10.26 10.35
C GLU A 105 -6.60 10.71 8.96
N ALA A 106 -5.68 10.92 8.03
CA ALA A 106 -5.99 11.35 6.67
C ALA A 106 -6.78 10.30 5.87
N TYR A 107 -6.53 9.02 6.10
CA TYR A 107 -7.28 7.92 5.48
C TYR A 107 -8.69 7.74 6.08
N GLY A 108 -8.97 8.31 7.25
CA GLY A 108 -10.31 8.42 7.83
C GLY A 108 -10.95 7.07 8.16
N GLU A 109 -11.98 6.69 7.40
CA GLU A 109 -12.73 5.45 7.64
C GLU A 109 -12.01 4.18 7.23
N VAL A 110 -10.99 4.27 6.39
CA VAL A 110 -10.13 3.13 6.05
C VAL A 110 -9.31 2.75 7.26
N ARG A 111 -9.38 1.49 7.66
CA ARG A 111 -8.74 0.96 8.86
C ARG A 111 -7.55 0.09 8.53
N GLY A 112 -6.68 -0.10 9.52
CA GLY A 112 -5.52 -0.96 9.40
C GLY A 112 -4.47 -0.43 8.41
N VAL A 113 -4.45 0.90 8.22
CA VAL A 113 -3.43 1.53 7.38
C VAL A 113 -2.08 1.38 8.06
N GLU A 114 -1.16 0.75 7.36
CA GLU A 114 0.21 0.61 7.82
C GLU A 114 1.17 0.94 6.69
N TRP A 115 2.11 1.82 7.00
CA TRP A 115 3.16 2.16 6.07
C TRP A 115 4.31 1.15 6.20
N ILE A 116 4.62 0.48 5.11
CA ILE A 116 5.69 -0.51 5.03
C ILE A 116 6.66 -0.06 3.94
N SER A 117 7.94 0.08 4.29
CA SER A 117 8.95 0.38 3.29
C SER A 117 9.15 -0.82 2.36
N ALA A 118 8.82 -0.64 1.09
CA ALA A 118 9.06 -1.65 0.05
C ALA A 118 10.47 -1.56 -0.55
N GLY A 119 11.33 -0.74 0.01
CA GLY A 119 12.67 -0.47 -0.51
C GLY A 119 12.82 0.92 -1.10
N SER A 120 14.02 1.21 -1.55
CA SER A 120 14.37 2.50 -2.14
C SER A 120 14.13 2.47 -3.65
N ALA A 121 13.31 3.36 -4.16
CA ALA A 121 13.21 3.63 -5.58
C ALA A 121 14.14 4.78 -5.97
N ALA A 122 14.91 4.60 -7.04
CA ALA A 122 15.67 5.69 -7.62
C ALA A 122 14.74 6.60 -8.41
N HIS A 123 14.66 7.85 -8.02
CA HIS A 123 13.96 8.88 -8.80
C HIS A 123 14.97 9.51 -9.76
N LEU A 124 14.74 9.32 -11.05
CA LEU A 124 15.50 9.98 -12.09
C LEU A 124 14.83 11.33 -12.37
N TYR A 125 15.56 12.41 -12.10
CA TYR A 125 15.17 13.75 -12.50
C TYR A 125 15.96 14.13 -13.76
N PRO A 126 15.30 14.75 -14.75
CA PRO A 126 16.01 15.26 -15.91
C PRO A 126 16.95 16.42 -15.53
#